data_daf8c7434bc6ed40da3116bfe2089874
#
_entry.id   daf8c7434bc6ed40da3116bfe2089874
#
_cell.length_a   1.000
_cell.length_b   1.000
_cell.length_c   1.000
_cell.angle_alpha   90.00
_cell.angle_beta   90.00
_cell.angle_gamma   90.00
#
_symmetry.space_group_name_H-M   'P 1'
#
loop_
_entity.id
_entity.type
_entity.pdbx_description
1 polymer ?
#
loop_
_entity_poly.entity_id
_entity_poly.type
_entity_poly.pdbx_seq_one_letter_code
_entity_poly.pdbx_strand_id
1 'polypeptide(L)'
;MTRVVLGSASTGRLRVLRSAGIDPLVAVSGVDEDAAIAALGANPDPAAVVTTLARAKADAVVRELDSSVTADCVVIGCDSMLYVDGELRGKPGTPEQARRQWNSMAGKSGRLFTGHCVIRVLESQVLGSQTAAEVTTVRFGIPTEAELNAYIAHGEPLSVAGAFTIDGLGGWFIDGVDGDPSNVVGLGLSVTRGLLESLGLSIGDLWSANRLT
;
A
#
# COMPACT_ATOMS: atom_id res chain seq x y z
N MET A 1 17.53 -9.79 16.69
CA MET A 1 17.41 -8.54 15.91
C MET A 1 16.11 -8.61 15.11
N THR A 2 15.23 -7.63 15.29
CA THR A 2 13.89 -7.66 14.68
C THR A 2 13.92 -7.55 13.17
N ARG A 3 13.51 -8.60 12.48
CA ARG A 3 13.42 -8.63 11.01
C ARG A 3 12.14 -7.93 10.55
N VAL A 4 12.24 -7.03 9.57
CA VAL A 4 11.05 -6.45 8.92
C VAL A 4 10.61 -7.37 7.79
N VAL A 5 9.31 -7.68 7.76
CA VAL A 5 8.65 -8.45 6.70
C VAL A 5 7.60 -7.56 6.04
N LEU A 6 7.70 -7.40 4.72
CA LEU A 6 6.70 -6.71 3.92
C LEU A 6 5.71 -7.74 3.34
N GLY A 7 4.46 -7.71 3.85
CA GLY A 7 3.37 -8.57 3.40
C GLY A 7 2.73 -8.08 2.09
N SER A 8 3.53 -7.91 1.04
CA SER A 8 3.05 -7.35 -0.24
C SER A 8 3.98 -7.65 -1.40
N ALA A 9 3.40 -7.96 -2.58
CA ALA A 9 4.12 -8.05 -3.85
C ALA A 9 4.40 -6.68 -4.51
N SER A 10 3.93 -5.58 -3.92
CA SER A 10 4.08 -4.23 -4.51
C SER A 10 5.53 -3.78 -4.54
N THR A 11 6.05 -3.57 -5.75
CA THR A 11 7.40 -3.00 -5.96
C THR A 11 7.51 -1.57 -5.45
N GLY A 12 6.42 -0.80 -5.51
CA GLY A 12 6.35 0.56 -4.95
C GLY A 12 6.58 0.56 -3.43
N ARG A 13 5.86 -0.28 -2.68
CA ARG A 13 6.03 -0.41 -1.21
C ARG A 13 7.43 -0.86 -0.83
N LEU A 14 7.98 -1.83 -1.57
CA LEU A 14 9.36 -2.29 -1.36
C LEU A 14 10.34 -1.15 -1.57
N ARG A 15 10.15 -0.35 -2.64
CA ARG A 15 11.00 0.82 -2.93
C ARG A 15 10.91 1.88 -1.83
N VAL A 16 9.72 2.17 -1.30
CA VAL A 16 9.53 3.09 -0.17
C VAL A 16 10.35 2.65 1.05
N LEU A 17 10.25 1.38 1.46
CA LEU A 17 11.01 0.87 2.62
C LEU A 17 12.52 0.91 2.36
N ARG A 18 12.98 0.50 1.18
CA ARG A 18 14.40 0.53 0.82
C ARG A 18 14.96 1.95 0.79
N SER A 19 14.23 2.90 0.19
CA SER A 19 14.62 4.31 0.19
C SER A 19 14.64 4.91 1.60
N ALA A 20 13.84 4.35 2.52
CA ALA A 20 13.84 4.70 3.94
C ALA A 20 14.88 3.90 4.79
N GLY A 21 15.78 3.16 4.15
CA GLY A 21 16.89 2.46 4.82
C GLY A 21 16.56 1.08 5.39
N ILE A 22 15.42 0.48 5.00
CA ILE A 22 14.99 -0.85 5.44
C ILE A 22 14.90 -1.79 4.24
N ASP A 23 15.68 -2.88 4.24
CA ASP A 23 15.55 -3.98 3.28
C ASP A 23 14.70 -5.10 3.90
N PRO A 24 13.38 -5.16 3.62
CA PRO A 24 12.51 -6.13 4.23
C PRO A 24 12.62 -7.51 3.55
N LEU A 25 12.29 -8.56 4.30
CA LEU A 25 11.89 -9.82 3.70
C LEU A 25 10.52 -9.62 3.04
N VAL A 26 10.37 -10.03 1.77
CA VAL A 26 9.08 -9.95 1.07
C VAL A 26 8.35 -11.28 1.18
N ALA A 27 7.11 -11.23 1.68
CA ALA A 27 6.21 -12.37 1.73
C ALA A 27 4.85 -11.95 1.16
N VAL A 28 4.29 -12.77 0.26
CA VAL A 28 3.02 -12.45 -0.43
C VAL A 28 1.91 -13.31 0.16
N SER A 29 0.81 -12.67 0.53
CA SER A 29 -0.39 -13.36 1.05
C SER A 29 -1.34 -13.77 -0.08
N GLY A 30 -2.01 -14.92 0.08
CA GLY A 30 -3.08 -15.39 -0.81
C GLY A 30 -4.49 -15.00 -0.30
N VAL A 31 -4.71 -13.74 0.10
CA VAL A 31 -5.99 -13.29 0.65
C VAL A 31 -7.03 -13.11 -0.45
N ASP A 32 -8.24 -13.62 -0.23
CA ASP A 32 -9.43 -13.31 -1.04
C ASP A 32 -9.93 -11.92 -0.64
N GLU A 33 -9.50 -10.91 -1.41
CA GLU A 33 -9.81 -9.49 -1.16
C GLU A 33 -11.31 -9.22 -1.35
N ASP A 34 -11.94 -9.84 -2.34
CA ASP A 34 -13.36 -9.64 -2.65
C ASP A 34 -14.25 -10.17 -1.52
N ALA A 35 -13.94 -11.35 -0.99
CA ALA A 35 -14.65 -11.90 0.16
C ALA A 35 -14.48 -11.03 1.41
N ALA A 36 -13.27 -10.48 1.65
CA ALA A 36 -13.00 -9.60 2.78
C ALA A 36 -13.77 -8.27 2.68
N ILE A 37 -13.88 -7.70 1.49
CA ILE A 37 -14.68 -6.48 1.24
C ILE A 37 -16.18 -6.78 1.39
N ALA A 38 -16.67 -7.88 0.83
CA ALA A 38 -18.07 -8.27 0.93
C ALA A 38 -18.55 -8.43 2.38
N ALA A 39 -17.68 -8.91 3.26
CA ALA A 39 -17.98 -9.06 4.69
C ALA A 39 -18.21 -7.72 5.42
N LEU A 40 -17.79 -6.59 4.87
CA LEU A 40 -18.02 -5.25 5.43
C LEU A 40 -19.43 -4.72 5.14
N GLY A 41 -20.23 -5.42 4.30
CA GLY A 41 -21.58 -5.00 3.94
C GLY A 41 -21.62 -4.01 2.77
N ALA A 42 -22.81 -3.41 2.57
CA ALA A 42 -23.03 -2.47 1.47
C ALA A 42 -22.45 -1.09 1.77
N ASN A 43 -21.71 -0.52 0.79
CA ASN A 43 -21.10 0.81 0.88
C ASN A 43 -20.20 1.01 2.11
N PRO A 44 -19.18 0.17 2.33
CA PRO A 44 -18.30 0.30 3.46
C PRO A 44 -17.48 1.60 3.39
N ASP A 45 -17.12 2.14 4.54
CA ASP A 45 -16.21 3.28 4.62
C ASP A 45 -14.86 2.95 3.95
N PRO A 46 -14.31 3.82 3.08
CA PRO A 46 -13.04 3.58 2.39
C PRO A 46 -11.86 3.23 3.33
N ALA A 47 -11.78 3.91 4.48
CA ALA A 47 -10.73 3.62 5.46
C ALA A 47 -10.89 2.22 6.08
N ALA A 48 -12.14 1.80 6.33
CA ALA A 48 -12.43 0.46 6.84
C ALA A 48 -12.05 -0.62 5.82
N VAL A 49 -12.30 -0.40 4.52
CA VAL A 49 -11.92 -1.34 3.45
C VAL A 49 -10.40 -1.57 3.46
N VAL A 50 -9.61 -0.50 3.32
CA VAL A 50 -8.14 -0.64 3.20
C VAL A 50 -7.50 -1.16 4.47
N THR A 51 -8.02 -0.83 5.66
CA THR A 51 -7.48 -1.37 6.93
C THR A 51 -7.82 -2.84 7.10
N THR A 52 -9.03 -3.27 6.72
CA THR A 52 -9.42 -4.69 6.75
C THR A 52 -8.54 -5.52 5.83
N LEU A 53 -8.30 -5.06 4.60
CA LEU A 53 -7.42 -5.75 3.65
C LEU A 53 -5.97 -5.77 4.12
N ALA A 54 -5.46 -4.64 4.65
CA ALA A 54 -4.10 -4.58 5.18
C ALA A 54 -3.91 -5.58 6.33
N ARG A 55 -4.88 -5.67 7.24
CA ARG A 55 -4.88 -6.62 8.35
C ARG A 55 -4.94 -8.06 7.85
N ALA A 56 -5.88 -8.38 6.96
CA ALA A 56 -6.01 -9.73 6.43
C ALA A 56 -4.71 -10.21 5.75
N LYS A 57 -4.04 -9.33 5.00
CA LYS A 57 -2.73 -9.62 4.39
C LYS A 57 -1.64 -9.86 5.42
N ALA A 58 -1.54 -9.02 6.43
CA ALA A 58 -0.55 -9.19 7.50
C ALA A 58 -0.78 -10.49 8.29
N ASP A 59 -2.03 -10.78 8.67
CA ASP A 59 -2.41 -11.98 9.39
C ASP A 59 -2.12 -13.26 8.56
N ALA A 60 -2.38 -13.24 7.26
CA ALA A 60 -2.08 -14.36 6.36
C ALA A 60 -0.57 -14.61 6.28
N VAL A 61 0.22 -13.56 6.12
CA VAL A 61 1.69 -13.67 6.08
C VAL A 61 2.23 -14.26 7.39
N VAL A 62 1.79 -13.76 8.54
CA VAL A 62 2.26 -14.29 9.85
C VAL A 62 2.05 -15.79 9.97
N ARG A 63 0.94 -16.33 9.44
CA ARG A 63 0.64 -17.77 9.50
C ARG A 63 1.55 -18.64 8.62
N GLU A 64 2.14 -18.04 7.57
CA GLU A 64 2.95 -18.77 6.57
C GLU A 64 4.46 -18.59 6.77
N LEU A 65 4.89 -17.70 7.68
CA LEU A 65 6.31 -17.46 7.94
C LEU A 65 6.96 -18.62 8.66
N ASP A 66 8.20 -18.93 8.25
CA ASP A 66 9.05 -19.90 8.92
C ASP A 66 9.36 -19.50 10.37
N SER A 67 9.56 -20.49 11.23
CA SER A 67 9.90 -20.29 12.65
C SER A 67 11.19 -19.49 12.85
N SER A 68 12.14 -19.58 11.94
CA SER A 68 13.37 -18.80 11.96
C SER A 68 13.12 -17.29 11.80
N VAL A 69 12.09 -16.91 11.05
CA VAL A 69 11.68 -15.52 10.88
C VAL A 69 10.80 -15.06 12.04
N THR A 70 9.84 -15.90 12.47
CA THR A 70 8.93 -15.58 13.57
C THR A 70 9.60 -15.61 14.96
N ALA A 71 10.88 -16.01 15.01
CA ALA A 71 11.69 -15.87 16.23
C ALA A 71 11.78 -14.40 16.72
N ASP A 72 11.89 -13.43 15.80
CA ASP A 72 11.89 -11.98 16.11
C ASP A 72 11.61 -11.19 14.85
N CYS A 73 10.33 -10.85 14.57
CA CYS A 73 9.99 -10.05 13.39
C CYS A 73 8.85 -9.06 13.63
N VAL A 74 8.69 -8.16 12.68
CA VAL A 74 7.53 -7.30 12.50
C VAL A 74 7.02 -7.41 11.07
N VAL A 75 5.74 -7.73 10.92
CA VAL A 75 5.07 -7.86 9.62
C VAL A 75 4.31 -6.57 9.31
N ILE A 76 4.52 -6.02 8.13
CA ILE A 76 3.83 -4.82 7.62
C ILE A 76 2.94 -5.25 6.45
N GLY A 77 1.63 -5.19 6.65
CA GLY A 77 0.62 -5.36 5.60
C GLY A 77 0.05 -4.01 5.19
N CYS A 78 -0.16 -3.81 3.90
CA CYS A 78 -0.77 -2.59 3.37
C CYS A 78 -1.76 -2.91 2.25
N ASP A 79 -2.79 -2.07 2.14
CA ASP A 79 -3.68 -2.03 0.98
C ASP A 79 -4.00 -0.59 0.58
N SER A 80 -4.17 -0.33 -0.73
CA SER A 80 -4.40 1.02 -1.23
C SER A 80 -5.53 1.04 -2.24
N MET A 81 -6.43 2.03 -2.12
CA MET A 81 -7.51 2.29 -3.07
C MET A 81 -7.71 3.79 -3.30
N LEU A 82 -7.99 4.16 -4.54
CA LEU A 82 -8.34 5.53 -4.92
C LEU A 82 -9.86 5.72 -4.82
N TYR A 83 -10.28 6.78 -4.13
CA TYR A 83 -11.68 7.20 -4.05
C TYR A 83 -11.91 8.44 -4.89
N VAL A 84 -12.72 8.31 -5.94
CA VAL A 84 -13.10 9.41 -6.87
C VAL A 84 -14.58 9.28 -7.20
N ASP A 85 -15.30 10.40 -7.17
CA ASP A 85 -16.73 10.50 -7.57
C ASP A 85 -17.63 9.49 -6.84
N GLY A 86 -17.36 9.19 -5.56
CA GLY A 86 -18.19 8.27 -4.79
C GLY A 86 -17.79 6.79 -4.90
N GLU A 87 -16.76 6.45 -5.68
CA GLU A 87 -16.34 5.08 -5.96
C GLU A 87 -14.93 4.78 -5.50
N LEU A 88 -14.72 3.60 -4.88
CA LEU A 88 -13.41 3.03 -4.63
C LEU A 88 -12.88 2.31 -5.86
N ARG A 89 -11.63 2.59 -6.22
CA ARG A 89 -10.95 2.02 -7.39
C ARG A 89 -9.65 1.36 -6.99
N GLY A 90 -9.62 0.05 -7.21
CA GLY A 90 -8.41 -0.75 -7.10
C GLY A 90 -7.57 -0.71 -8.38
N LYS A 91 -6.78 -1.78 -8.58
CA LYS A 91 -5.98 -1.98 -9.79
C LYS A 91 -6.91 -2.24 -11.00
N PRO A 92 -6.70 -1.57 -12.14
CA PRO A 92 -7.56 -1.79 -13.30
C PRO A 92 -7.37 -3.18 -13.95
N GLY A 93 -6.16 -3.73 -13.93
CA GLY A 93 -5.85 -5.04 -14.51
C GLY A 93 -5.84 -5.08 -16.04
N THR A 94 -6.68 -4.29 -16.72
CA THR A 94 -6.73 -4.23 -18.20
C THR A 94 -6.57 -2.81 -18.74
N PRO A 95 -6.10 -2.64 -20.00
CA PRO A 95 -5.98 -1.34 -20.66
C PRO A 95 -7.30 -0.58 -20.74
N GLU A 96 -8.40 -1.29 -21.02
CA GLU A 96 -9.74 -0.69 -21.14
C GLU A 96 -10.21 -0.13 -19.80
N GLN A 97 -9.96 -0.85 -18.70
CA GLN A 97 -10.30 -0.40 -17.37
C GLN A 97 -9.44 0.78 -16.95
N ALA A 98 -8.14 0.75 -17.23
CA ALA A 98 -7.23 1.87 -16.96
C ALA A 98 -7.69 3.14 -17.69
N ARG A 99 -8.07 3.02 -18.96
CA ARG A 99 -8.64 4.13 -19.74
C ARG A 99 -9.93 4.66 -19.13
N ARG A 100 -10.87 3.81 -18.73
CA ARG A 100 -12.10 4.23 -18.08
C ARG A 100 -11.82 5.01 -16.78
N GLN A 101 -10.88 4.52 -15.98
CA GLN A 101 -10.48 5.23 -14.75
C GLN A 101 -9.90 6.60 -15.08
N TRP A 102 -8.95 6.71 -16.02
CA TRP A 102 -8.36 7.99 -16.41
C TRP A 102 -9.37 8.97 -16.98
N ASN A 103 -10.25 8.54 -17.87
CA ASN A 103 -11.28 9.41 -18.45
C ASN A 103 -12.22 10.00 -17.39
N SER A 104 -12.39 9.32 -16.27
CA SER A 104 -13.27 9.79 -15.19
C SER A 104 -12.55 10.64 -14.15
N MET A 105 -11.22 10.58 -14.03
CA MET A 105 -10.46 11.29 -12.99
C MET A 105 -9.60 12.44 -13.52
N ALA A 106 -9.31 12.51 -14.83
CA ALA A 106 -8.53 13.58 -15.44
C ALA A 106 -9.11 14.96 -15.12
N GLY A 107 -8.26 15.90 -14.68
CA GLY A 107 -8.64 17.23 -14.24
C GLY A 107 -9.40 17.32 -12.91
N LYS A 108 -9.52 16.20 -12.18
CA LYS A 108 -10.18 16.16 -10.88
C LYS A 108 -9.21 15.90 -9.74
N SER A 109 -9.74 15.89 -8.52
CA SER A 109 -9.03 15.40 -7.34
C SER A 109 -9.63 14.08 -6.86
N GLY A 110 -8.76 13.17 -6.44
CA GLY A 110 -9.13 11.92 -5.79
C GLY A 110 -8.48 11.80 -4.41
N ARG A 111 -9.06 10.99 -3.53
CA ARG A 111 -8.47 10.65 -2.23
C ARG A 111 -7.91 9.25 -2.29
N LEU A 112 -6.60 9.10 -2.18
CA LEU A 112 -5.97 7.79 -2.05
C LEU A 112 -5.95 7.40 -0.58
N PHE A 113 -6.62 6.31 -0.27
CA PHE A 113 -6.61 5.66 1.03
C PHE A 113 -5.59 4.53 1.02
N THR A 114 -4.72 4.48 2.03
CA THR A 114 -3.86 3.32 2.29
C THR A 114 -4.07 2.84 3.72
N GLY A 115 -4.47 1.59 3.86
CA GLY A 115 -4.52 0.88 5.13
C GLY A 115 -3.16 0.30 5.46
N HIS A 116 -2.80 0.38 6.72
CA HIS A 116 -1.57 -0.18 7.28
C HIS A 116 -1.93 -1.11 8.43
N CYS A 117 -1.30 -2.27 8.48
CA CYS A 117 -1.33 -3.18 9.63
C CYS A 117 0.09 -3.58 9.98
N VAL A 118 0.46 -3.40 11.24
CA VAL A 118 1.76 -3.82 11.77
C VAL A 118 1.52 -4.86 12.84
N ILE A 119 2.16 -6.03 12.71
CA ILE A 119 2.07 -7.15 13.66
C ILE A 119 3.46 -7.46 14.21
N ARG A 120 3.62 -7.36 15.51
CA ARG A 120 4.85 -7.73 16.23
C ARG A 120 4.80 -9.20 16.60
N VAL A 121 5.83 -9.98 16.18
CA VAL A 121 5.97 -11.41 16.51
C VAL A 121 7.30 -11.62 17.20
N LEU A 122 7.29 -12.36 18.30
CA LEU A 122 8.47 -12.77 19.06
C LEU A 122 8.27 -14.21 19.54
N GLU A 123 9.29 -15.05 19.41
CA GLU A 123 9.24 -16.48 19.78
C GLU A 123 8.02 -17.20 19.19
N SER A 124 7.68 -16.87 17.92
CA SER A 124 6.50 -17.35 17.19
C SER A 124 5.15 -17.00 17.83
N GLN A 125 5.12 -16.02 18.73
CA GLN A 125 3.91 -15.51 19.35
C GLN A 125 3.64 -14.08 18.90
N VAL A 126 2.39 -13.77 18.56
CA VAL A 126 1.95 -12.40 18.27
C VAL A 126 1.86 -11.62 19.57
N LEU A 127 2.74 -10.64 19.76
CA LEU A 127 2.76 -9.76 20.95
C LEU A 127 1.74 -8.65 20.86
N GLY A 128 1.41 -8.20 19.65
CA GLY A 128 0.44 -7.14 19.41
C GLY A 128 0.32 -6.82 17.93
N SER A 129 -0.76 -6.10 17.62
CA SER A 129 -1.00 -5.59 16.27
C SER A 129 -1.65 -4.22 16.34
N GLN A 130 -1.32 -3.37 15.37
CA GLN A 130 -1.89 -2.02 15.21
C GLN A 130 -2.28 -1.78 13.77
N THR A 131 -3.37 -1.06 13.56
CA THR A 131 -3.86 -0.67 12.23
C THR A 131 -4.18 0.82 12.18
N ALA A 132 -3.94 1.41 11.02
CA ALA A 132 -4.39 2.77 10.71
C ALA A 132 -4.64 2.92 9.22
N ALA A 133 -5.54 3.83 8.85
CA ALA A 133 -5.66 4.33 7.48
C ALA A 133 -5.04 5.71 7.38
N GLU A 134 -4.38 5.97 6.27
CA GLU A 134 -3.92 7.30 5.88
C GLU A 134 -4.57 7.71 4.57
N VAL A 135 -4.84 9.02 4.43
CA VAL A 135 -5.53 9.58 3.26
C VAL A 135 -4.69 10.71 2.69
N THR A 136 -4.43 10.63 1.39
CA THR A 136 -3.72 11.67 0.65
C THR A 136 -4.55 12.10 -0.55
N THR A 137 -4.76 13.41 -0.72
CA THR A 137 -5.46 13.95 -1.88
C THR A 137 -4.48 14.09 -3.05
N VAL A 138 -4.88 13.57 -4.21
CA VAL A 138 -4.12 13.66 -5.46
C VAL A 138 -4.90 14.49 -6.45
N ARG A 139 -4.26 15.49 -7.04
CA ARG A 139 -4.81 16.31 -8.12
C ARG A 139 -4.29 15.80 -9.45
N PHE A 140 -5.19 15.36 -10.31
CA PHE A 140 -4.88 14.78 -11.61
C PHE A 140 -4.86 15.85 -12.70
N GLY A 141 -3.80 15.88 -13.50
CA GLY A 141 -3.74 16.64 -14.75
C GLY A 141 -4.62 16.03 -15.84
N ILE A 142 -4.60 16.64 -17.02
CA ILE A 142 -5.38 16.20 -18.19
C ILE A 142 -4.39 15.77 -19.28
N PRO A 143 -4.02 14.47 -19.34
CA PRO A 143 -3.20 13.96 -20.45
C PRO A 143 -3.97 14.09 -21.78
N THR A 144 -3.24 14.32 -22.87
CA THR A 144 -3.80 14.16 -24.21
C THR A 144 -4.10 12.69 -24.51
N GLU A 145 -4.96 12.44 -25.49
CA GLU A 145 -5.25 11.07 -25.92
C GLU A 145 -3.98 10.29 -26.32
N ALA A 146 -3.03 10.95 -26.97
CA ALA A 146 -1.76 10.32 -27.38
C ALA A 146 -0.90 9.93 -26.17
N GLU A 147 -0.80 10.81 -25.16
CA GLU A 147 -0.07 10.53 -23.91
C GLU A 147 -0.73 9.42 -23.11
N LEU A 148 -2.05 9.44 -22.97
CA LEU A 148 -2.78 8.41 -22.26
C LEU A 148 -2.64 7.04 -22.94
N ASN A 149 -2.69 7.01 -24.28
CA ASN A 149 -2.45 5.80 -25.07
C ASN A 149 -1.04 5.25 -24.82
N ALA A 150 -0.03 6.09 -24.86
CA ALA A 150 1.36 5.71 -24.61
C ALA A 150 1.55 5.18 -23.18
N TYR A 151 0.98 5.85 -22.19
CA TYR A 151 1.05 5.45 -20.77
C TYR A 151 0.41 4.07 -20.54
N ILE A 152 -0.80 3.85 -21.08
CA ILE A 152 -1.49 2.56 -20.96
C ILE A 152 -0.72 1.44 -21.68
N ALA A 153 -0.19 1.74 -22.89
CA ALA A 153 0.59 0.77 -23.66
C ALA A 153 1.89 0.34 -22.94
N HIS A 154 2.46 1.22 -22.10
CA HIS A 154 3.63 0.89 -21.28
C HIS A 154 3.31 -0.15 -20.19
N GLY A 155 2.05 -0.30 -19.79
CA GLY A 155 1.58 -1.30 -18.82
C GLY A 155 1.67 -0.89 -17.35
N GLU A 156 2.38 0.20 -17.00
CA GLU A 156 2.54 0.64 -15.61
C GLU A 156 1.19 0.85 -14.89
N PRO A 157 0.19 1.54 -15.47
CA PRO A 157 -1.07 1.81 -14.78
C PRO A 157 -1.89 0.57 -14.46
N LEU A 158 -1.63 -0.57 -15.11
CA LEU A 158 -2.50 -1.75 -15.01
C LEU A 158 -2.40 -2.45 -13.66
N SER A 159 -1.26 -2.32 -12.96
CA SER A 159 -0.94 -3.04 -11.73
C SER A 159 -1.00 -2.20 -10.45
N VAL A 160 -1.44 -0.94 -10.55
CA VAL A 160 -1.47 0.01 -9.43
C VAL A 160 -2.87 0.51 -9.15
N ALA A 161 -3.18 0.79 -7.88
CA ALA A 161 -4.48 1.31 -7.45
C ALA A 161 -4.76 2.66 -8.11
N GLY A 162 -5.97 2.83 -8.68
CA GLY A 162 -6.37 4.05 -9.37
C GLY A 162 -5.69 4.28 -10.72
N ALA A 163 -4.96 3.31 -11.26
CA ALA A 163 -4.30 3.39 -12.57
C ALA A 163 -3.24 4.51 -12.69
N PHE A 164 -2.58 4.91 -11.61
CA PHE A 164 -1.53 5.95 -11.65
C PHE A 164 -0.40 5.67 -10.66
N THR A 165 0.75 6.30 -10.90
CA THR A 165 1.89 6.37 -9.99
C THR A 165 2.31 7.83 -9.82
N ILE A 166 2.98 8.17 -8.71
CA ILE A 166 3.64 9.48 -8.56
C ILE A 166 5.16 9.38 -8.70
N ASP A 167 5.69 8.18 -8.63
CA ASP A 167 7.11 7.84 -8.63
C ASP A 167 7.53 7.04 -9.88
N GLY A 168 6.68 7.05 -10.91
CA GLY A 168 6.87 6.44 -12.21
C GLY A 168 6.40 7.35 -13.36
N LEU A 169 6.00 6.72 -14.47
CA LEU A 169 5.53 7.45 -15.68
C LEU A 169 4.24 8.24 -15.40
N GLY A 170 3.37 7.75 -14.53
CA GLY A 170 2.15 8.44 -14.14
C GLY A 170 2.38 9.80 -13.48
N GLY A 171 3.56 10.02 -12.90
CA GLY A 171 3.92 11.27 -12.24
C GLY A 171 3.85 12.50 -13.15
N TRP A 172 3.99 12.33 -14.47
CA TRP A 172 3.83 13.41 -15.45
C TRP A 172 2.40 13.97 -15.51
N PHE A 173 1.42 13.22 -15.01
CA PHE A 173 0.00 13.55 -15.06
C PHE A 173 -0.57 13.88 -13.68
N ILE A 174 0.30 14.15 -12.69
CA ILE A 174 -0.09 14.56 -11.34
C ILE A 174 0.28 16.01 -11.11
N ASP A 175 -0.73 16.87 -10.95
CA ASP A 175 -0.56 18.32 -10.74
C ASP A 175 -0.17 18.64 -9.29
N GLY A 176 -0.43 17.71 -8.35
CA GLY A 176 -0.04 17.92 -6.97
C GLY A 176 -0.62 16.89 -6.01
N VAL A 177 -0.07 16.90 -4.80
CA VAL A 177 -0.42 15.99 -3.70
C VAL A 177 -0.59 16.81 -2.42
N ASP A 178 -1.67 16.57 -1.68
CA ASP A 178 -1.90 17.13 -0.35
C ASP A 178 -1.96 16.01 0.67
N GLY A 179 -0.93 15.88 1.50
CA GLY A 179 -0.70 14.78 2.44
C GLY A 179 0.65 14.10 2.23
N ASP A 180 0.79 12.84 2.66
CA ASP A 180 2.04 12.08 2.56
C ASP A 180 2.23 11.48 1.15
N PRO A 181 3.28 11.88 0.38
CA PRO A 181 3.58 11.26 -0.91
C PRO A 181 3.91 9.77 -0.81
N SER A 182 4.53 9.31 0.29
CA SER A 182 4.86 7.89 0.48
C SER A 182 3.59 7.04 0.62
N ASN A 183 2.52 7.62 1.19
CA ASN A 183 1.20 7.01 1.24
C ASN A 183 0.64 6.78 -0.17
N VAL A 184 0.85 7.69 -1.11
CA VAL A 184 0.40 7.54 -2.51
C VAL A 184 1.12 6.39 -3.21
N VAL A 185 2.40 6.18 -2.93
CA VAL A 185 3.15 5.00 -3.44
C VAL A 185 2.62 3.70 -2.83
N GLY A 186 1.96 3.78 -1.67
CA GLY A 186 1.22 2.67 -1.06
C GLY A 186 1.71 2.23 0.32
N LEU A 187 2.60 3.01 0.96
CA LEU A 187 3.06 2.81 2.33
C LEU A 187 3.46 4.16 2.93
N GLY A 188 2.62 4.73 3.81
CA GLY A 188 2.89 5.97 4.52
C GLY A 188 3.96 5.77 5.59
N LEU A 189 5.11 6.43 5.43
CA LEU A 189 6.24 6.27 6.37
C LEU A 189 5.91 6.84 7.75
N SER A 190 5.21 7.98 7.80
CA SER A 190 4.86 8.64 9.06
C SER A 190 3.91 7.77 9.89
N VAL A 191 2.82 7.28 9.29
CA VAL A 191 1.85 6.43 9.97
C VAL A 191 2.48 5.09 10.36
N THR A 192 3.28 4.49 9.48
CA THR A 192 3.97 3.22 9.77
C THR A 192 4.91 3.36 10.97
N ARG A 193 5.66 4.48 11.06
CA ARG A 193 6.50 4.78 12.22
C ARG A 193 5.70 4.83 13.51
N GLY A 194 4.57 5.53 13.53
CA GLY A 194 3.70 5.61 14.72
C GLY A 194 3.16 4.25 15.16
N LEU A 195 2.79 3.38 14.20
CA LEU A 195 2.36 2.02 14.49
C LEU A 195 3.49 1.16 15.08
N LEU A 196 4.72 1.27 14.55
CA LEU A 196 5.90 0.59 15.07
C LEU A 196 6.22 1.06 16.50
N GLU A 197 6.23 2.37 16.74
CA GLU A 197 6.47 2.96 18.07
C GLU A 197 5.45 2.48 19.10
N SER A 198 4.16 2.35 18.73
CA SER A 198 3.11 1.83 19.63
C SER A 198 3.29 0.35 20.00
N LEU A 199 4.09 -0.38 19.22
CA LEU A 199 4.49 -1.77 19.48
C LEU A 199 5.89 -1.89 20.11
N GLY A 200 6.46 -0.77 20.58
CA GLY A 200 7.76 -0.72 21.24
C GLY A 200 8.97 -0.86 20.30
N LEU A 201 8.78 -0.63 19.00
CA LEU A 201 9.85 -0.73 18.00
C LEU A 201 10.32 0.66 17.57
N SER A 202 11.63 0.89 17.59
CA SER A 202 12.23 2.13 17.08
C SER A 202 12.75 1.93 15.66
N ILE A 203 12.62 2.97 14.83
CA ILE A 203 13.17 2.96 13.46
C ILE A 203 14.70 2.79 13.48
N GLY A 204 15.39 3.39 14.46
CA GLY A 204 16.84 3.27 14.59
C GLY A 204 17.31 1.82 14.78
N ASP A 205 16.59 1.05 15.58
CA ASP A 205 16.88 -0.38 15.80
C ASP A 205 16.57 -1.18 14.52
N LEU A 206 15.49 -0.86 13.83
CA LEU A 206 15.12 -1.53 12.57
C LEU A 206 16.13 -1.26 11.45
N TRP A 207 16.67 -0.03 11.33
CA TRP A 207 17.78 0.26 10.38
C TRP A 207 18.99 -0.59 10.65
N SER A 208 19.36 -0.76 11.92
CA SER A 208 20.51 -1.57 12.30
C SER A 208 20.34 -3.06 11.94
N ALA A 209 19.11 -3.56 12.04
CA ALA A 209 18.76 -4.97 11.82
C ALA A 209 18.45 -5.32 10.34
N ASN A 210 18.07 -4.33 9.51
CA ASN A 210 17.55 -4.53 8.16
C ASN A 210 18.27 -3.64 7.13
N ARG A 211 19.61 -3.64 7.14
CA ARG A 211 20.44 -2.84 6.23
C ARG A 211 20.28 -3.29 4.79
N LEU A 212 20.30 -2.34 3.87
CA LEU A 212 20.53 -2.60 2.45
C LEU A 212 21.92 -3.23 2.27
N THR A 213 21.99 -4.35 1.60
CA THR A 213 23.24 -5.04 1.22
C THR A 213 23.65 -4.65 -0.19
#